data_537cc6a6e2a9f4663c44652f65ae5676
#
_entry.id   537cc6a6e2a9f4663c44652f65ae5676
#
_cell.length_a   1.000
_cell.length_b   1.000
_cell.length_c   1.000
_cell.angle_alpha   90.00
_cell.angle_beta   90.00
_cell.angle_gamma   90.00
#
_symmetry.space_group_name_H-M   'P 1'
#
loop_
_entity.id
_entity.type
_entity.pdbx_description
1 polymer ?
#
loop_
_entity_poly.entity_id
_entity_poly.type
_entity_poly.pdbx_seq_one_letter_code
_entity_poly.pdbx_strand_id
1 'polypeptide(L)'
;YDLVVVGGGPAGSSAAFAAAKNGIKVALIEKENNIAETVRTSGVTWIESIKEFGIPNDCYNPIKNFSFVSPNNQVTISDSVATAAVLDVRKTYQWLANEAEKIGVDIFVKTNINAVIKNEQNDIVGVSGIGVNGKIIFHAKVIIDATGFTSTISKAMGFVTQWKRFGAGAEYEAKVENVDSETWWLMVGQEYTPAGYAWIFPLGNNIVRIGVGVGKPESDIDPTQRL
;
A
#
# COMPACT_ATOMS: atom_id res chain seq x y z
N TYR A 1 -17.97 -1.12 18.65
CA TYR A 1 -16.58 -1.58 18.64
C TYR A 1 -15.75 -0.83 19.65
N ASP A 2 -14.64 -1.42 20.08
CA ASP A 2 -13.62 -0.68 20.83
C ASP A 2 -12.77 0.16 19.87
N LEU A 3 -12.46 -0.40 18.71
CA LEU A 3 -11.66 0.23 17.68
C LEU A 3 -12.34 0.08 16.30
N VAL A 4 -12.38 1.18 15.55
CA VAL A 4 -12.69 1.18 14.12
C VAL A 4 -11.46 1.64 13.35
N VAL A 5 -11.00 0.84 12.40
CA VAL A 5 -9.90 1.16 11.48
C VAL A 5 -10.47 1.42 10.11
N VAL A 6 -10.24 2.61 9.57
CA VAL A 6 -10.74 3.02 8.25
C VAL A 6 -9.61 2.97 7.23
N GLY A 7 -9.71 2.03 6.28
CA GLY A 7 -8.72 1.71 5.25
C GLY A 7 -8.10 0.33 5.46
N GLY A 8 -8.35 -0.60 4.53
CA GLY A 8 -7.89 -1.99 4.56
C GLY A 8 -6.50 -2.21 3.94
N GLY A 9 -5.71 -1.15 3.77
CA GLY A 9 -4.32 -1.25 3.34
C GLY A 9 -3.40 -1.88 4.41
N PRO A 10 -2.08 -1.95 4.16
CA PRO A 10 -1.15 -2.63 5.08
C PRO A 10 -1.14 -2.01 6.48
N ALA A 11 -1.22 -0.68 6.57
CA ALA A 11 -1.27 0.02 7.86
C ALA A 11 -2.53 -0.34 8.65
N GLY A 12 -3.69 -0.32 7.99
CA GLY A 12 -4.97 -0.62 8.66
C GLY A 12 -5.09 -2.09 9.06
N SER A 13 -4.72 -3.01 8.17
CA SER A 13 -4.74 -4.45 8.47
C SER A 13 -3.78 -4.82 9.60
N SER A 14 -2.56 -4.22 9.62
CA SER A 14 -1.60 -4.42 10.71
C SER A 14 -2.10 -3.85 12.04
N ALA A 15 -2.69 -2.65 12.03
CA ALA A 15 -3.25 -2.04 13.23
C ALA A 15 -4.42 -2.86 13.79
N ALA A 16 -5.31 -3.33 12.91
CA ALA A 16 -6.44 -4.18 13.28
C ALA A 16 -5.97 -5.51 13.88
N PHE A 17 -4.99 -6.17 13.23
CA PHE A 17 -4.37 -7.39 13.74
C PHE A 17 -3.76 -7.19 15.12
N ALA A 18 -2.93 -6.15 15.28
CA ALA A 18 -2.25 -5.87 16.55
C ALA A 18 -3.24 -5.59 17.69
N ALA A 19 -4.32 -4.86 17.41
CA ALA A 19 -5.35 -4.58 18.40
C ALA A 19 -6.15 -5.84 18.78
N ALA A 20 -6.60 -6.61 17.80
CA ALA A 20 -7.35 -7.84 18.04
C ALA A 20 -6.55 -8.90 18.80
N LYS A 21 -5.24 -9.01 18.50
CA LYS A 21 -4.31 -9.87 19.26
C LYS A 21 -4.27 -9.56 20.77
N ASN A 22 -4.61 -8.32 21.15
CA ASN A 22 -4.70 -7.86 22.53
C ASN A 22 -6.15 -7.86 23.07
N GLY A 23 -7.07 -8.58 22.44
CA GLY A 23 -8.45 -8.74 22.89
C GLY A 23 -9.37 -7.53 22.64
N ILE A 24 -8.95 -6.60 21.79
CA ILE A 24 -9.73 -5.43 21.38
C ILE A 24 -10.76 -5.85 20.32
N LYS A 25 -12.02 -5.45 20.46
CA LYS A 25 -13.05 -5.68 19.43
C LYS A 25 -12.91 -4.68 18.30
N VAL A 26 -12.49 -5.15 17.11
CA VAL A 26 -12.09 -4.31 15.97
C VAL A 26 -13.00 -4.49 14.77
N ALA A 27 -13.37 -3.36 14.13
CA ALA A 27 -13.87 -3.34 12.76
C ALA A 27 -12.82 -2.73 11.83
N LEU A 28 -12.48 -3.42 10.74
CA LEU A 28 -11.64 -2.93 9.64
C LEU A 28 -12.54 -2.64 8.44
N ILE A 29 -12.47 -1.41 7.92
CA ILE A 29 -13.38 -0.94 6.88
C ILE A 29 -12.60 -0.55 5.62
N GLU A 30 -12.96 -1.15 4.48
CA GLU A 30 -12.35 -0.88 3.17
C GLU A 30 -13.43 -0.40 2.17
N LYS A 31 -13.12 0.64 1.43
CA LYS A 31 -14.02 1.23 0.42
C LYS A 31 -14.10 0.43 -0.88
N GLU A 32 -13.04 -0.28 -1.23
CA GLU A 32 -12.97 -1.11 -2.43
C GLU A 32 -13.72 -2.43 -2.22
N ASN A 33 -13.99 -3.18 -3.30
CA ASN A 33 -14.74 -4.45 -3.18
C ASN A 33 -13.91 -5.55 -2.51
N ASN A 34 -12.59 -5.41 -2.55
CA ASN A 34 -11.64 -6.33 -1.93
C ASN A 34 -10.47 -5.56 -1.33
N ILE A 35 -9.81 -6.16 -0.34
CA ILE A 35 -8.52 -5.65 0.14
C ILE A 35 -7.52 -5.69 -1.03
N ALA A 36 -6.81 -4.59 -1.23
CA ALA A 36 -5.84 -4.40 -2.33
C ALA A 36 -6.42 -4.66 -3.74
N GLU A 37 -7.68 -4.30 -3.98
CA GLU A 37 -8.25 -4.32 -5.33
C GLU A 37 -7.43 -3.45 -6.27
N THR A 38 -7.07 -2.25 -5.83
CA THR A 38 -6.11 -1.37 -6.52
C THR A 38 -4.76 -1.43 -5.83
N VAL A 39 -3.74 -1.90 -6.53
CA VAL A 39 -2.34 -1.85 -6.07
C VAL A 39 -1.81 -0.42 -6.27
N ARG A 40 -1.22 0.17 -5.21
CA ARG A 40 -0.74 1.57 -5.18
C ARG A 40 0.71 1.69 -4.72
N THR A 41 1.49 0.64 -4.92
CA THR A 41 2.91 0.59 -4.54
C THR A 41 3.63 -0.43 -5.40
N SER A 42 4.89 -0.16 -5.70
CA SER A 42 5.76 -1.09 -6.43
C SER A 42 6.05 -2.40 -5.69
N GLY A 43 5.79 -2.44 -4.37
CA GLY A 43 5.90 -3.65 -3.56
C GLY A 43 7.33 -4.02 -3.17
N VAL A 44 8.31 -3.16 -3.38
CA VAL A 44 9.69 -3.45 -2.97
C VAL A 44 9.84 -3.36 -1.46
N THR A 45 10.50 -4.34 -0.87
CA THR A 45 10.80 -4.39 0.56
C THR A 45 12.09 -5.17 0.82
N TRP A 46 12.53 -5.19 2.09
CA TRP A 46 13.70 -5.92 2.53
C TRP A 46 13.33 -7.30 3.08
N ILE A 47 14.19 -8.29 2.88
CA ILE A 47 13.99 -9.66 3.39
C ILE A 47 13.88 -9.69 4.93
N GLU A 48 14.55 -8.79 5.62
CA GLU A 48 14.43 -8.66 7.09
C GLU A 48 13.00 -8.30 7.50
N SER A 49 12.36 -7.34 6.82
CA SER A 49 10.96 -6.98 7.08
C SER A 49 10.00 -8.13 6.77
N ILE A 50 10.25 -8.89 5.70
CA ILE A 50 9.47 -10.08 5.37
C ILE A 50 9.51 -11.10 6.52
N LYS A 51 10.71 -11.36 7.06
CA LYS A 51 10.89 -12.28 8.19
C LYS A 51 10.24 -11.77 9.47
N GLU A 52 10.38 -10.48 9.75
CA GLU A 52 9.80 -9.83 10.94
C GLU A 52 8.27 -9.94 10.94
N PHE A 53 7.62 -9.68 9.80
CA PHE A 53 6.18 -9.78 9.67
C PHE A 53 5.67 -11.20 9.38
N GLY A 54 6.55 -12.17 9.15
CA GLY A 54 6.19 -13.55 8.84
C GLY A 54 5.45 -13.71 7.51
N ILE A 55 5.78 -12.87 6.51
CA ILE A 55 5.14 -12.89 5.19
C ILE A 55 5.47 -14.22 4.49
N PRO A 56 4.47 -14.97 3.99
CA PRO A 56 4.68 -16.26 3.34
C PRO A 56 5.56 -16.16 2.09
N ASN A 57 6.35 -17.20 1.82
CA ASN A 57 7.30 -17.25 0.71
C ASN A 57 6.63 -17.13 -0.68
N ASP A 58 5.37 -17.47 -0.79
CA ASP A 58 4.59 -17.38 -2.03
C ASP A 58 3.95 -16.00 -2.25
N CYS A 59 4.23 -15.04 -1.35
CA CYS A 59 3.78 -13.66 -1.44
C CYS A 59 4.84 -12.72 -2.01
N TYR A 60 6.03 -13.20 -2.35
CA TYR A 60 7.11 -12.33 -2.85
C TYR A 60 8.11 -13.07 -3.74
N ASN A 61 8.82 -12.30 -4.56
CA ASN A 61 9.96 -12.74 -5.34
C ASN A 61 11.25 -12.20 -4.73
N PRO A 62 12.23 -13.04 -4.33
CA PRO A 62 13.48 -12.60 -3.71
C PRO A 62 14.42 -11.95 -4.74
N ILE A 63 15.14 -10.90 -4.33
CA ILE A 63 16.06 -10.12 -5.15
C ILE A 63 17.47 -10.16 -4.55
N LYS A 64 18.47 -10.44 -5.40
CA LYS A 64 19.89 -10.43 -5.05
C LYS A 64 20.66 -9.31 -5.73
N ASN A 65 20.21 -8.86 -6.90
CA ASN A 65 20.94 -7.92 -7.73
C ASN A 65 20.17 -6.62 -7.89
N PHE A 66 20.90 -5.52 -7.81
CA PHE A 66 20.38 -4.16 -7.84
C PHE A 66 21.04 -3.42 -9.01
N SER A 67 20.36 -3.28 -10.12
CA SER A 67 20.89 -2.61 -11.31
C SER A 67 20.39 -1.16 -11.37
N PHE A 68 21.32 -0.21 -11.34
CA PHE A 68 21.05 1.20 -11.48
C PHE A 68 21.49 1.62 -12.88
N VAL A 69 20.57 2.21 -13.63
CA VAL A 69 20.77 2.59 -15.03
C VAL A 69 20.59 4.09 -15.17
N SER A 70 21.55 4.73 -15.84
CA SER A 70 21.44 6.11 -16.30
C SER A 70 21.65 6.13 -17.83
N PRO A 71 21.41 7.23 -18.55
CA PRO A 71 21.52 7.26 -20.00
C PRO A 71 22.88 6.77 -20.56
N ASN A 72 23.96 6.95 -19.81
CA ASN A 72 25.32 6.64 -20.28
C ASN A 72 26.06 5.60 -19.44
N ASN A 73 25.47 5.14 -18.32
CA ASN A 73 26.16 4.23 -17.39
C ASN A 73 25.16 3.24 -16.78
N GLN A 74 25.67 2.07 -16.44
CA GLN A 74 24.96 1.07 -15.64
C GLN A 74 25.91 0.50 -14.59
N VAL A 75 25.40 0.29 -13.39
CA VAL A 75 26.10 -0.44 -12.34
C VAL A 75 25.15 -1.46 -11.73
N THR A 76 25.66 -2.65 -11.49
CA THR A 76 24.91 -3.70 -10.79
C THR A 76 25.65 -4.07 -9.52
N ILE A 77 24.96 -4.02 -8.39
CA ILE A 77 25.43 -4.48 -7.10
C ILE A 77 24.80 -5.85 -6.89
N SER A 78 25.61 -6.84 -6.51
CA SER A 78 25.16 -8.22 -6.35
C SER A 78 25.49 -8.74 -4.94
N ASP A 79 24.49 -9.31 -4.30
CA ASP A 79 24.63 -9.99 -3.02
C ASP A 79 24.66 -11.52 -3.22
N SER A 80 25.35 -12.24 -2.36
CA SER A 80 25.39 -13.72 -2.39
C SER A 80 24.07 -14.37 -2.00
N VAL A 81 23.23 -13.66 -1.26
CA VAL A 81 21.88 -14.05 -0.83
C VAL A 81 20.91 -12.93 -1.10
N ALA A 82 19.62 -13.25 -1.21
CA ALA A 82 18.60 -12.22 -1.37
C ALA A 82 18.52 -11.33 -0.12
N THR A 83 18.61 -10.01 -0.32
CA THR A 83 18.50 -8.98 0.73
C THR A 83 17.25 -8.15 0.57
N ALA A 84 16.66 -8.14 -0.62
CA ALA A 84 15.38 -7.48 -0.92
C ALA A 84 14.40 -8.45 -1.56
N ALA A 85 13.18 -7.99 -1.76
CA ALA A 85 12.13 -8.72 -2.46
C ALA A 85 11.14 -7.78 -3.14
N VAL A 86 10.42 -8.31 -4.12
CA VAL A 86 9.26 -7.67 -4.73
C VAL A 86 8.01 -8.44 -4.32
N LEU A 87 7.11 -7.78 -3.60
CA LEU A 87 5.87 -8.38 -3.12
C LEU A 87 4.85 -8.55 -4.27
N ASP A 88 4.17 -9.68 -4.31
CA ASP A 88 2.80 -9.71 -4.81
C ASP A 88 1.94 -8.94 -3.80
N VAL A 89 1.76 -7.65 -4.07
CA VAL A 89 1.13 -6.70 -3.14
C VAL A 89 -0.29 -7.12 -2.80
N ARG A 90 -1.07 -7.55 -3.80
CA ARG A 90 -2.46 -7.97 -3.59
C ARG A 90 -2.51 -9.18 -2.68
N LYS A 91 -1.74 -10.20 -2.99
CA LYS A 91 -1.67 -11.44 -2.20
C LYS A 91 -1.19 -11.18 -0.78
N THR A 92 -0.15 -10.36 -0.63
CA THR A 92 0.41 -10.00 0.68
C THR A 92 -0.60 -9.25 1.55
N TYR A 93 -1.30 -8.25 0.99
CA TYR A 93 -2.25 -7.46 1.78
C TYR A 93 -3.53 -8.25 2.11
N GLN A 94 -3.99 -9.11 1.20
CA GLN A 94 -5.09 -10.04 1.48
C GLN A 94 -4.70 -11.06 2.55
N TRP A 95 -3.48 -11.60 2.49
CA TRP A 95 -2.96 -12.47 3.56
C TRP A 95 -2.97 -11.75 4.91
N LEU A 96 -2.46 -10.52 4.99
CA LEU A 96 -2.43 -9.74 6.22
C LEU A 96 -3.83 -9.48 6.80
N ALA A 97 -4.79 -9.15 5.95
CA ALA A 97 -6.19 -8.97 6.36
C ALA A 97 -6.82 -10.29 6.83
N ASN A 98 -6.55 -11.41 6.14
CA ASN A 98 -7.01 -12.72 6.54
C ASN A 98 -6.45 -13.16 7.91
N GLU A 99 -5.18 -12.84 8.20
CA GLU A 99 -4.62 -13.10 9.54
C GLU A 99 -5.35 -12.29 10.62
N ALA A 100 -5.75 -11.05 10.32
CA ALA A 100 -6.56 -10.24 11.23
C ALA A 100 -7.98 -10.84 11.42
N GLU A 101 -8.63 -11.28 10.35
CA GLU A 101 -9.95 -11.92 10.39
C GLU A 101 -9.94 -13.21 11.23
N LYS A 102 -8.92 -14.06 11.07
CA LYS A 102 -8.77 -15.32 11.84
C LYS A 102 -8.74 -15.12 13.35
N ILE A 103 -8.32 -13.96 13.83
CA ILE A 103 -8.28 -13.63 15.27
C ILE A 103 -9.42 -12.72 15.71
N GLY A 104 -10.48 -12.58 14.87
CA GLY A 104 -11.75 -11.96 15.24
C GLY A 104 -11.91 -10.50 14.85
N VAL A 105 -11.16 -9.99 13.87
CA VAL A 105 -11.45 -8.69 13.26
C VAL A 105 -12.64 -8.82 12.31
N ASP A 106 -13.66 -7.98 12.49
CA ASP A 106 -14.78 -7.87 11.54
C ASP A 106 -14.34 -7.00 10.34
N ILE A 107 -14.30 -7.57 9.13
CA ILE A 107 -13.87 -6.86 7.92
C ILE A 107 -15.09 -6.46 7.07
N PHE A 108 -15.18 -5.17 6.74
CA PHE A 108 -16.24 -4.58 5.92
C PHE A 108 -15.65 -4.01 4.64
N VAL A 109 -15.71 -4.75 3.55
CA VAL A 109 -15.34 -4.27 2.21
C VAL A 109 -16.51 -3.52 1.55
N LYS A 110 -16.27 -2.85 0.42
CA LYS A 110 -17.28 -2.05 -0.29
C LYS A 110 -18.03 -1.08 0.62
N THR A 111 -17.31 -0.53 1.61
CA THR A 111 -17.87 0.36 2.62
C THR A 111 -17.05 1.64 2.68
N ASN A 112 -17.58 2.71 2.10
CA ASN A 112 -16.91 4.00 1.99
C ASN A 112 -17.30 4.92 3.15
N ILE A 113 -16.39 5.12 4.11
CA ILE A 113 -16.53 6.07 5.20
C ILE A 113 -16.23 7.48 4.70
N ASN A 114 -17.12 8.42 4.96
CA ASN A 114 -17.02 9.80 4.50
C ASN A 114 -17.29 10.85 5.58
N ALA A 115 -17.66 10.45 6.80
CA ALA A 115 -17.91 11.38 7.89
C ALA A 115 -17.55 10.78 9.24
N VAL A 116 -17.22 11.65 10.20
CA VAL A 116 -17.09 11.33 11.63
C VAL A 116 -18.41 11.69 12.34
N ILE A 117 -18.73 10.93 13.39
CA ILE A 117 -19.87 11.18 14.26
C ILE A 117 -19.37 11.76 15.56
N LYS A 118 -19.96 12.87 16.00
CA LYS A 118 -19.63 13.54 17.24
C LYS A 118 -20.82 13.54 18.20
N ASN A 119 -20.54 13.48 19.49
CA ASN A 119 -21.55 13.67 20.55
C ASN A 119 -21.80 15.17 20.82
N GLU A 120 -22.68 15.47 21.79
CA GLU A 120 -23.01 16.85 22.19
C GLU A 120 -21.80 17.61 22.77
N GLN A 121 -20.81 16.90 23.31
CA GLN A 121 -19.55 17.44 23.82
C GLN A 121 -18.49 17.63 22.74
N ASN A 122 -18.84 17.37 21.46
CA ASN A 122 -17.94 17.42 20.29
C ASN A 122 -16.85 16.34 20.27
N ASP A 123 -16.97 15.27 21.09
CA ASP A 123 -16.09 14.12 21.06
C ASP A 123 -16.45 13.20 19.88
N ILE A 124 -15.46 12.58 19.23
CA ILE A 124 -15.70 11.60 18.20
C ILE A 124 -16.16 10.30 18.84
N VAL A 125 -17.34 9.82 18.43
CA VAL A 125 -17.97 8.59 18.93
C VAL A 125 -18.19 7.54 17.86
N GLY A 126 -17.79 7.83 16.62
CA GLY A 126 -17.97 6.91 15.52
C GLY A 126 -17.65 7.50 14.14
N VAL A 127 -17.94 6.71 13.13
CA VAL A 127 -17.86 7.09 11.72
C VAL A 127 -19.13 6.66 10.98
N SER A 128 -19.42 7.32 9.87
CA SER A 128 -20.52 6.94 8.99
C SER A 128 -20.12 6.99 7.52
N GLY A 129 -20.87 6.26 6.70
CA GLY A 129 -20.60 6.16 5.28
C GLY A 129 -21.68 5.39 4.55
N ILE A 130 -21.30 4.87 3.39
CA ILE A 130 -22.18 4.08 2.51
C ILE A 130 -21.56 2.68 2.37
N GLY A 131 -22.28 1.66 2.79
CA GLY A 131 -21.95 0.25 2.59
C GLY A 131 -22.84 -0.38 1.53
N VAL A 132 -22.75 -1.72 1.42
CA VAL A 132 -23.49 -2.51 0.41
C VAL A 132 -25.00 -2.28 0.49
N ASN A 133 -25.54 -2.16 1.70
CA ASN A 133 -26.98 -2.02 1.95
C ASN A 133 -27.41 -0.56 2.19
N GLY A 134 -26.61 0.42 1.78
CA GLY A 134 -26.89 1.84 1.96
C GLY A 134 -26.15 2.45 3.14
N LYS A 135 -26.74 3.45 3.80
CA LYS A 135 -26.10 4.18 4.90
C LYS A 135 -25.72 3.25 6.05
N ILE A 136 -24.50 3.35 6.53
CA ILE A 136 -23.95 2.56 7.64
C ILE A 136 -23.28 3.46 8.68
N ILE A 137 -23.33 3.05 9.93
CA ILE A 137 -22.75 3.73 11.08
C ILE A 137 -21.96 2.73 11.91
N PHE A 138 -20.78 3.14 12.32
CA PHE A 138 -19.95 2.40 13.26
C PHE A 138 -19.65 3.27 14.47
N HIS A 139 -20.10 2.85 15.65
CA HIS A 139 -19.72 3.46 16.90
C HIS A 139 -18.44 2.82 17.44
N ALA A 140 -17.51 3.65 17.92
CA ALA A 140 -16.23 3.20 18.46
C ALA A 140 -15.69 4.14 19.52
N LYS A 141 -14.89 3.58 20.46
CA LYS A 141 -14.14 4.35 21.46
C LYS A 141 -12.91 5.03 20.84
N VAL A 142 -12.30 4.36 19.85
CA VAL A 142 -11.11 4.85 19.13
C VAL A 142 -11.32 4.64 17.61
N ILE A 143 -10.82 5.58 16.82
CA ILE A 143 -10.82 5.51 15.35
C ILE A 143 -9.40 5.69 14.86
N ILE A 144 -8.95 4.78 13.99
CA ILE A 144 -7.67 4.90 13.26
C ILE A 144 -7.97 5.29 11.81
N ASP A 145 -7.39 6.41 11.37
CA ASP A 145 -7.36 6.80 9.96
C ASP A 145 -6.19 6.10 9.24
N ALA A 146 -6.48 5.03 8.53
CA ALA A 146 -5.57 4.29 7.68
C ALA A 146 -5.91 4.45 6.18
N THR A 147 -6.58 5.56 5.81
CA THR A 147 -7.06 5.82 4.43
C THR A 147 -5.95 6.23 3.45
N GLY A 148 -4.69 6.17 3.89
CA GLY A 148 -3.51 6.46 3.08
C GLY A 148 -3.44 7.92 2.64
N PHE A 149 -3.03 8.15 1.40
CA PHE A 149 -2.85 9.50 0.86
C PHE A 149 -4.11 10.37 0.92
N THR A 150 -5.30 9.79 0.88
CA THR A 150 -6.57 10.52 0.97
C THR A 150 -6.79 11.16 2.33
N SER A 151 -6.28 10.57 3.43
CA SER A 151 -6.39 11.08 4.81
C SER A 151 -7.81 11.52 5.15
N THR A 152 -8.80 10.69 4.85
CA THR A 152 -10.23 11.06 4.85
C THR A 152 -10.70 11.54 6.21
N ILE A 153 -10.39 10.80 7.27
CA ILE A 153 -10.81 11.14 8.63
C ILE A 153 -9.99 12.32 9.17
N SER A 154 -8.67 12.28 8.98
CA SER A 154 -7.75 13.32 9.43
C SER A 154 -8.06 14.68 8.79
N LYS A 155 -8.48 14.72 7.51
CA LYS A 155 -8.95 15.93 6.84
C LYS A 155 -10.29 16.41 7.40
N ALA A 156 -11.24 15.51 7.64
CA ALA A 156 -12.53 15.86 8.24
C ALA A 156 -12.37 16.45 9.65
N MET A 157 -11.27 16.11 10.33
CA MET A 157 -10.91 16.64 11.65
C MET A 157 -10.04 17.90 11.61
N GLY A 158 -9.60 18.33 10.42
CA GLY A 158 -8.71 19.48 10.27
C GLY A 158 -7.25 19.23 10.64
N PHE A 159 -6.84 17.96 10.83
CA PHE A 159 -5.45 17.61 11.17
C PHE A 159 -4.53 17.66 9.96
N VAL A 160 -5.04 17.39 8.76
CA VAL A 160 -4.31 17.44 7.49
C VAL A 160 -5.09 18.30 6.50
N THR A 161 -4.43 19.25 5.85
CA THR A 161 -5.05 20.12 4.86
C THR A 161 -4.71 19.71 3.43
N GLN A 162 -3.44 19.83 3.05
CA GLN A 162 -2.95 19.50 1.71
C GLN A 162 -1.51 19.00 1.75
N TRP A 163 -1.19 18.04 0.88
CA TRP A 163 0.17 17.63 0.60
C TRP A 163 0.82 18.67 -0.33
N LYS A 164 1.90 19.31 0.12
CA LYS A 164 2.64 20.29 -0.69
C LYS A 164 3.67 19.61 -1.60
N ARG A 165 4.24 18.50 -1.14
CA ARG A 165 5.21 17.69 -1.88
C ARG A 165 4.81 16.23 -1.76
N PHE A 166 4.81 15.52 -2.89
CA PHE A 166 4.43 14.10 -2.94
C PHE A 166 5.00 13.44 -4.20
N GLY A 167 5.09 12.13 -4.21
CA GLY A 167 5.36 11.34 -5.41
C GLY A 167 4.06 10.95 -6.10
N ALA A 168 4.05 11.02 -7.43
CA ALA A 168 3.01 10.44 -8.26
C ALA A 168 3.66 9.37 -9.14
N GLY A 169 3.02 8.21 -9.28
CA GLY A 169 3.54 7.11 -10.10
C GLY A 169 2.45 6.45 -10.91
N ALA A 170 2.87 5.80 -12.00
CA ALA A 170 2.06 4.90 -12.78
C ALA A 170 2.86 3.59 -12.99
N GLU A 171 2.18 2.47 -12.94
CA GLU A 171 2.79 1.15 -13.16
C GLU A 171 1.79 0.17 -13.78
N TYR A 172 2.33 -0.83 -14.45
CA TYR A 172 1.58 -1.99 -14.92
C TYR A 172 2.39 -3.26 -14.76
N GLU A 173 1.72 -4.40 -14.81
CA GLU A 173 2.35 -5.71 -14.83
C GLU A 173 2.33 -6.28 -16.26
N ALA A 174 3.46 -6.83 -16.67
CA ALA A 174 3.62 -7.43 -18.00
C ALA A 174 4.25 -8.81 -17.89
N LYS A 175 3.85 -9.70 -18.79
CA LYS A 175 4.53 -10.98 -18.99
C LYS A 175 5.68 -10.78 -19.98
N VAL A 176 6.89 -11.15 -19.57
CA VAL A 176 8.13 -10.96 -20.33
C VAL A 176 8.88 -12.27 -20.40
N GLU A 177 9.29 -12.69 -21.59
CA GLU A 177 10.11 -13.89 -21.76
C GLU A 177 11.56 -13.64 -21.31
N ASN A 178 12.17 -14.65 -20.69
CA ASN A 178 13.59 -14.65 -20.30
C ASN A 178 14.00 -13.50 -19.36
N VAL A 179 13.11 -13.08 -18.45
CA VAL A 179 13.45 -12.08 -17.44
C VAL A 179 14.36 -12.68 -16.37
N ASP A 180 15.40 -11.95 -15.99
CA ASP A 180 16.18 -12.26 -14.78
C ASP A 180 15.32 -11.95 -13.54
N SER A 181 14.85 -12.99 -12.88
CA SER A 181 13.97 -12.86 -11.71
C SER A 181 14.69 -12.44 -10.43
N GLU A 182 16.00 -12.44 -10.40
CA GLU A 182 16.78 -12.07 -9.22
C GLU A 182 17.33 -10.64 -9.25
N THR A 183 17.12 -9.91 -10.36
CA THR A 183 17.60 -8.53 -10.55
C THR A 183 16.44 -7.57 -10.65
N TRP A 184 16.47 -6.48 -9.88
CA TRP A 184 15.63 -5.33 -10.16
C TRP A 184 16.41 -4.23 -10.90
N TRP A 185 15.69 -3.39 -11.64
CA TRP A 185 16.26 -2.27 -12.36
C TRP A 185 15.63 -0.96 -11.90
N LEU A 186 16.46 0.02 -11.59
CA LEU A 186 16.10 1.41 -11.35
C LEU A 186 16.76 2.29 -12.40
N MET A 187 15.96 2.99 -13.18
CA MET A 187 16.44 3.90 -14.23
C MET A 187 16.28 5.34 -13.76
N VAL A 188 17.39 6.07 -13.71
CA VAL A 188 17.48 7.46 -13.23
C VAL A 188 17.99 8.39 -14.32
N GLY A 189 17.51 9.61 -14.33
CA GLY A 189 17.91 10.66 -15.29
C GLY A 189 16.72 11.31 -15.99
N GLN A 190 16.94 12.50 -16.52
CA GLN A 190 15.88 13.30 -17.15
C GLN A 190 15.24 12.62 -18.37
N GLU A 191 15.99 11.75 -19.05
CA GLU A 191 15.50 11.01 -20.21
C GLU A 191 14.45 9.95 -19.81
N TYR A 192 14.60 9.32 -18.65
CA TYR A 192 13.64 8.37 -18.13
C TYR A 192 12.47 9.10 -17.46
N THR A 193 12.79 9.92 -16.45
CA THR A 193 11.78 10.68 -15.72
C THR A 193 12.40 11.84 -14.94
N PRO A 194 11.94 13.08 -15.15
CA PRO A 194 12.43 14.21 -14.37
C PRO A 194 11.93 14.16 -12.94
N ALA A 195 12.83 14.50 -12.00
CA ALA A 195 12.56 14.49 -10.55
C ALA A 195 12.02 13.17 -10.01
N GLY A 196 12.49 12.05 -10.57
CA GLY A 196 12.04 10.73 -10.15
C GLY A 196 12.88 9.61 -10.71
N TYR A 197 12.27 8.44 -10.88
CA TYR A 197 12.90 7.26 -11.46
C TYR A 197 11.85 6.34 -12.12
N ALA A 198 12.32 5.51 -13.06
CA ALA A 198 11.55 4.40 -13.60
C ALA A 198 12.08 3.07 -13.02
N TRP A 199 11.28 2.04 -13.07
CA TRP A 199 11.65 0.73 -12.53
C TRP A 199 11.14 -0.43 -13.36
N ILE A 200 11.87 -1.56 -13.26
CA ILE A 200 11.42 -2.89 -13.66
C ILE A 200 11.69 -3.82 -12.49
N PHE A 201 10.63 -4.35 -11.90
CA PHE A 201 10.68 -5.21 -10.73
C PHE A 201 10.09 -6.58 -11.04
N PRO A 202 10.89 -7.66 -11.00
CA PRO A 202 10.40 -9.00 -11.29
C PRO A 202 9.53 -9.53 -10.12
N LEU A 203 8.36 -10.07 -10.47
CA LEU A 203 7.42 -10.71 -9.54
C LEU A 203 7.56 -12.24 -9.54
N GLY A 204 8.49 -12.80 -10.33
CA GLY A 204 8.57 -14.23 -10.60
C GLY A 204 7.64 -14.66 -11.74
N ASN A 205 7.73 -15.92 -12.15
CA ASN A 205 6.87 -16.51 -13.19
C ASN A 205 6.84 -15.73 -14.53
N ASN A 206 7.96 -15.09 -14.89
CA ASN A 206 8.06 -14.23 -16.07
C ASN A 206 7.11 -13.01 -16.04
N ILE A 207 6.71 -12.56 -14.87
CA ILE A 207 5.94 -11.33 -14.68
C ILE A 207 6.88 -10.26 -14.11
N VAL A 208 6.79 -9.07 -14.67
CA VAL A 208 7.49 -7.88 -14.19
C VAL A 208 6.50 -6.76 -13.91
N ARG A 209 6.80 -5.93 -12.92
CA ARG A 209 6.11 -4.67 -12.66
C ARG A 209 6.98 -3.55 -13.19
N ILE A 210 6.46 -2.81 -14.17
CA ILE A 210 7.13 -1.70 -14.84
C ILE A 210 6.43 -0.42 -14.43
N GLY A 211 7.20 0.60 -14.07
CA GLY A 211 6.59 1.84 -13.67
C GLY A 211 7.53 3.05 -13.72
N VAL A 212 6.92 4.20 -13.55
CA VAL A 212 7.61 5.50 -13.41
C VAL A 212 7.02 6.26 -12.24
N GLY A 213 7.88 6.99 -11.54
CA GLY A 213 7.49 7.90 -10.46
C GLY A 213 8.11 9.27 -10.66
N VAL A 214 7.36 10.32 -10.36
CA VAL A 214 7.81 11.72 -10.42
C VAL A 214 7.52 12.44 -9.12
N GLY A 215 8.40 13.33 -8.72
CA GLY A 215 8.20 14.24 -7.58
C GLY A 215 7.36 15.45 -7.97
N LYS A 216 6.37 15.78 -7.15
CA LYS A 216 5.56 16.99 -7.27
C LYS A 216 5.89 17.95 -6.12
N PRO A 217 6.03 19.27 -6.35
CA PRO A 217 5.77 20.01 -7.61
C PRO A 217 6.96 20.07 -8.58
N GLU A 218 8.08 19.38 -8.33
CA GLU A 218 9.32 19.51 -9.12
C GLU A 218 9.17 19.07 -10.59
N SER A 219 8.16 18.25 -10.89
CA SER A 219 7.82 17.82 -12.26
C SER A 219 6.33 17.99 -12.52
N ASP A 220 5.97 18.58 -13.66
CA ASP A 220 4.59 18.69 -14.14
C ASP A 220 4.15 17.46 -14.98
N ILE A 221 5.07 16.55 -15.27
CA ILE A 221 4.80 15.37 -16.09
C ILE A 221 3.73 14.48 -15.42
N ASP A 222 2.77 14.05 -16.22
CA ASP A 222 1.86 12.95 -15.85
C ASP A 222 2.61 11.61 -16.04
N PRO A 223 2.84 10.83 -14.96
CA PRO A 223 3.53 9.56 -15.08
C PRO A 223 2.84 8.58 -16.02
N THR A 224 1.53 8.65 -16.22
CA THR A 224 0.80 7.77 -17.17
C THR A 224 1.14 8.02 -18.63
N GLN A 225 1.58 9.24 -18.97
CA GLN A 225 2.03 9.59 -20.31
C GLN A 225 3.50 9.21 -20.56
N ARG A 226 4.25 8.94 -19.50
CA ARG A 226 5.68 8.60 -19.56
C ARG A 226 5.90 7.08 -19.56
N LEU A 227 4.96 6.31 -19.07
CA LEU A 227 4.94 4.86 -19.02
C LEU A 227 4.47 4.25 -20.35
#